data_25c9b41bfafe97945200612c115b293e
#
_entry.id   25c9b41bfafe97945200612c115b293e
#
_cell.length_a   1.000
_cell.length_b   1.000
_cell.length_c   1.000
_cell.angle_alpha   90.00
_cell.angle_beta   90.00
_cell.angle_gamma   90.00
#
_symmetry.space_group_name_H-M   'P 1'
#
loop_
_entity.id
_entity.type
_entity.pdbx_description
1 polymer ?
#
loop_
_entity_poly.entity_id
_entity_poly.type
_entity_poly.pdbx_seq_one_letter_code
_entity_poly.pdbx_strand_id
1 'polypeptide(L)'
;MILFMKKDFEPLKTRLREINKLLDLDEQAYFGPLVEKFSGDTSEFQRIMRDLGKFGPKISAGSKFEVYREVQHLFHNAAPKK
;
A
#
# COMPACT_ATOMS: atom_id res chain seq x y z
N MET A 1 -15.74 -21.29 -18.81
CA MET A 1 -15.22 -19.92 -18.73
C MET A 1 -14.76 -19.63 -17.33
N ILE A 2 -13.55 -19.16 -17.20
CA ILE A 2 -13.01 -18.80 -15.90
C ILE A 2 -13.27 -17.32 -15.67
N LEU A 3 -13.95 -17.02 -14.58
CA LEU A 3 -14.19 -15.65 -14.21
C LEU A 3 -13.13 -15.24 -13.19
N PHE A 4 -12.26 -14.35 -13.61
CA PHE A 4 -11.30 -13.76 -12.70
C PHE A 4 -11.96 -12.59 -12.02
N MET A 5 -12.25 -12.75 -10.75
CA MET A 5 -12.77 -11.66 -9.95
C MET A 5 -11.57 -10.87 -9.45
N LYS A 6 -11.40 -9.68 -10.00
CA LYS A 6 -10.37 -8.78 -9.52
C LYS A 6 -10.75 -8.32 -8.13
N LYS A 7 -9.77 -8.27 -7.25
CA LYS A 7 -9.97 -7.74 -5.93
C LYS A 7 -9.99 -6.22 -5.97
N ASP A 8 -10.77 -5.64 -5.08
CA ASP A 8 -10.84 -4.19 -4.96
C ASP A 8 -9.76 -3.72 -3.99
N PHE A 9 -8.72 -3.10 -4.52
CA PHE A 9 -7.61 -2.59 -3.73
C PHE A 9 -7.73 -1.10 -3.43
N GLU A 10 -8.87 -0.47 -3.73
CA GLU A 10 -9.03 0.95 -3.45
C GLU A 10 -8.88 1.32 -1.98
N PRO A 11 -9.43 0.55 -1.01
CA PRO A 11 -9.16 0.87 0.39
C PRO A 11 -7.68 0.86 0.72
N LEU A 12 -6.93 -0.11 0.18
CA LEU A 12 -5.48 -0.19 0.37
C LEU A 12 -4.78 0.99 -0.27
N LYS A 13 -5.14 1.31 -1.51
CA LYS A 13 -4.53 2.44 -2.23
C LYS A 13 -4.83 3.76 -1.54
N THR A 14 -6.04 3.92 -1.03
CA THR A 14 -6.42 5.12 -0.29
C THR A 14 -5.52 5.31 0.93
N ARG A 15 -5.30 4.23 1.68
CA ARG A 15 -4.44 4.30 2.86
C ARG A 15 -3.00 4.61 2.47
N LEU A 16 -2.51 4.00 1.39
CA LEU A 16 -1.16 4.25 0.91
C LEU A 16 -0.99 5.69 0.41
N ARG A 17 -2.04 6.26 -0.19
CA ARG A 17 -2.01 7.68 -0.59
C ARG A 17 -1.90 8.59 0.62
N GLU A 18 -2.59 8.27 1.70
CA GLU A 18 -2.48 9.04 2.94
C GLU A 18 -1.07 8.98 3.49
N ILE A 19 -0.48 7.78 3.49
CA ILE A 19 0.90 7.60 3.94
C ILE A 19 1.85 8.43 3.06
N ASN A 20 1.63 8.40 1.75
CA ASN A 20 2.46 9.14 0.80
C ASN A 20 2.49 10.65 1.11
N LYS A 21 1.38 11.20 1.58
CA LYS A 21 1.31 12.62 1.92
C LYS A 21 2.22 13.00 3.08
N LEU A 22 2.65 12.03 3.88
CA LEU A 22 3.53 12.28 5.02
C LEU A 22 5.01 12.27 4.63
N LEU A 23 5.31 11.93 3.39
CA LEU A 23 6.67 11.78 2.90
C LEU A 23 7.20 13.09 2.33
N ASP A 24 8.52 13.17 2.18
CA ASP A 24 9.15 14.29 1.49
C ASP A 24 8.79 14.26 0.00
N LEU A 25 8.95 15.40 -0.69
CA LEU A 25 8.56 15.48 -2.10
C LEU A 25 9.28 14.46 -2.97
N ASP A 26 10.57 14.23 -2.72
CA ASP A 26 11.34 13.25 -3.48
C ASP A 26 10.78 11.85 -3.27
N GLU A 27 10.42 11.53 -2.03
CA GLU A 27 9.85 10.22 -1.69
C GLU A 27 8.47 10.07 -2.29
N GLN A 28 7.67 11.15 -2.29
CA GLN A 28 6.35 11.13 -2.92
C GLN A 28 6.46 10.86 -4.41
N ALA A 29 7.44 11.47 -5.07
CA ALA A 29 7.65 11.28 -6.50
C ALA A 29 8.00 9.83 -6.84
N TYR A 30 8.62 9.12 -5.91
CA TYR A 30 8.96 7.71 -6.07
C TYR A 30 7.80 6.78 -5.67
N PHE A 31 7.24 7.02 -4.50
CA PHE A 31 6.26 6.11 -3.92
C PHE A 31 4.87 6.26 -4.54
N GLY A 32 4.49 7.48 -4.87
CA GLY A 32 3.17 7.75 -5.46
C GLY A 32 2.88 6.89 -6.69
N PRO A 33 3.78 6.88 -7.70
CA PRO A 33 3.55 6.03 -8.88
C PRO A 33 3.45 4.54 -8.54
N LEU A 34 4.20 4.06 -7.54
CA LEU A 34 4.09 2.66 -7.12
C LEU A 34 2.70 2.34 -6.61
N VAL A 35 2.12 3.27 -5.85
CA VAL A 35 0.76 3.10 -5.32
C VAL A 35 -0.25 3.10 -6.45
N GLU A 36 -0.15 4.07 -7.36
CA GLU A 36 -1.14 4.21 -8.42
C GLU A 36 -1.10 3.05 -9.43
N LYS A 37 0.08 2.48 -9.65
CA LYS A 37 0.25 1.37 -10.56
C LYS A 37 -0.03 0.02 -9.92
N PHE A 38 -0.27 -0.02 -8.63
CA PHE A 38 -0.48 -1.27 -7.93
C PHE A 38 -1.71 -1.99 -8.48
N SER A 39 -1.51 -3.22 -8.93
CA SER A 39 -2.56 -4.03 -9.56
C SER A 39 -2.95 -5.25 -8.71
N GLY A 40 -2.32 -5.43 -7.56
CA GLY A 40 -2.59 -6.59 -6.70
C GLY A 40 -1.53 -7.67 -6.79
N ASP A 41 -0.47 -7.45 -7.55
CA ASP A 41 0.63 -8.39 -7.66
C ASP A 41 1.40 -8.45 -6.33
N THR A 42 1.66 -9.68 -5.87
CA THR A 42 2.35 -9.91 -4.61
C THR A 42 3.75 -9.28 -4.61
N SER A 43 4.47 -9.35 -5.72
CA SER A 43 5.82 -8.77 -5.78
C SER A 43 5.77 -7.24 -5.71
N GLU A 44 4.75 -6.62 -6.30
CA GLU A 44 4.54 -5.18 -6.15
C GLU A 44 4.26 -4.83 -4.69
N PHE A 45 3.42 -5.64 -4.05
CA PHE A 45 3.08 -5.41 -2.66
C PHE A 45 4.30 -5.54 -1.75
N GLN A 46 5.15 -6.55 -2.00
CA GLN A 46 6.37 -6.73 -1.23
C GLN A 46 7.30 -5.51 -1.36
N ARG A 47 7.37 -4.94 -2.57
CA ARG A 47 8.17 -3.73 -2.78
C ARG A 47 7.61 -2.56 -1.97
N ILE A 48 6.30 -2.40 -1.98
CA ILE A 48 5.64 -1.35 -1.19
C ILE A 48 5.95 -1.54 0.29
N MET A 49 5.85 -2.77 0.79
CA MET A 49 6.13 -3.05 2.20
C MET A 49 7.58 -2.74 2.57
N ARG A 50 8.51 -3.03 1.67
CA ARG A 50 9.92 -2.72 1.87
C ARG A 50 10.12 -1.21 2.00
N ASP A 51 9.45 -0.46 1.13
CA ASP A 51 9.57 1.00 1.15
C ASP A 51 8.94 1.58 2.42
N LEU A 52 7.81 1.02 2.87
CA LEU A 52 7.22 1.44 4.14
C LEU A 52 8.20 1.27 5.30
N GLY A 53 9.02 0.23 5.24
CA GLY A 53 10.05 0.02 6.25
C GLY A 53 11.07 1.15 6.29
N LYS A 54 11.43 1.66 5.12
CA LYS A 54 12.38 2.78 5.02
C LYS A 54 11.76 4.08 5.54
N PHE A 55 10.47 4.24 5.40
CA PHE A 55 9.77 5.46 5.80
C PHE A 55 9.22 5.41 7.22
N GLY A 56 9.50 4.34 7.95
CA GLY A 56 8.89 4.05 9.25
C GLY A 56 8.77 5.25 10.19
N PRO A 57 9.89 5.97 10.48
CA PRO A 57 9.82 7.09 11.43
C PRO A 57 8.92 8.24 10.96
N LYS A 58 8.70 8.37 9.65
CA LYS A 58 7.90 9.46 9.08
C LYS A 58 6.42 9.13 9.06
N ILE A 59 6.07 7.86 8.98
CA ILE A 59 4.69 7.45 8.77
C ILE A 59 3.98 7.00 10.04
N SER A 60 4.71 6.92 11.15
CA SER A 60 4.12 6.53 12.42
C SER A 60 4.87 7.17 13.56
N ALA A 61 4.15 7.92 14.39
CA ALA A 61 4.69 8.50 15.60
C ALA A 61 4.90 7.43 16.69
N GLY A 62 4.20 6.32 16.58
CA GLY A 62 4.29 5.21 17.51
C GLY A 62 5.06 4.04 16.96
N SER A 63 4.34 3.03 16.49
CA SER A 63 4.94 1.80 15.99
C SER A 63 4.70 1.64 14.49
N LYS A 64 5.79 1.48 13.74
CA LYS A 64 5.68 1.18 12.31
C LYS A 64 4.99 -0.16 12.08
N PHE A 65 5.00 -1.04 13.08
CA PHE A 65 4.34 -2.34 12.95
C PHE A 65 2.83 -2.20 12.85
N GLU A 66 2.25 -1.16 13.44
CA GLU A 66 0.82 -0.92 13.31
C GLU A 66 0.45 -0.61 11.87
N VAL A 67 1.25 0.22 11.21
CA VAL A 67 1.05 0.57 9.82
C VAL A 67 1.22 -0.66 8.94
N TYR A 68 2.27 -1.45 9.17
CA TYR A 68 2.50 -2.68 8.44
C TYR A 68 1.32 -3.63 8.56
N ARG A 69 0.86 -3.84 9.79
CA ARG A 69 -0.25 -4.76 10.06
C ARG A 69 -1.51 -4.29 9.35
N GLU A 70 -1.80 -3.00 9.40
CA GLU A 70 -2.97 -2.43 8.74
C GLU A 70 -2.90 -2.63 7.23
N VAL A 71 -1.76 -2.31 6.63
CA VAL A 71 -1.58 -2.43 5.18
C VAL A 71 -1.67 -3.90 4.75
N GLN A 72 -1.03 -4.80 5.50
CA GLN A 72 -1.13 -6.23 5.21
C GLN A 72 -2.56 -6.73 5.31
N HIS A 73 -3.29 -6.28 6.33
CA HIS A 73 -4.68 -6.67 6.51
C HIS A 73 -5.53 -6.21 5.32
N LEU A 74 -5.34 -4.96 4.88
CA LEU A 74 -6.07 -4.44 3.73
C LEU A 74 -5.77 -5.22 2.46
N PHE A 75 -4.53 -5.66 2.30
CA PHE A 75 -4.16 -6.46 1.13
C PHE A 75 -4.79 -7.85 1.16
N HIS A 76 -4.64 -8.55 2.28
CA HIS A 76 -5.11 -9.93 2.40
C HIS A 76 -6.63 -10.04 2.44
N ASN A 77 -7.30 -8.98 2.88
CA ASN A 77 -8.75 -8.99 3.03
C ASN A 77 -9.47 -8.14 1.98
N ALA A 78 -8.77 -7.81 0.89
CA ALA A 78 -9.40 -7.06 -0.19
C ALA A 78 -10.59 -7.86 -0.75
N ALA A 79 -11.73 -7.19 -0.84
CA ALA A 79 -12.95 -7.83 -1.32
C ALA A 79 -12.92 -7.97 -2.83
N PRO A 80 -13.62 -8.99 -3.37
CA PRO A 80 -13.75 -9.09 -4.83
C PRO A 80 -14.44 -7.84 -5.39
N LYS A 81 -13.94 -7.37 -6.51
CA LYS A 81 -14.52 -6.22 -7.19
C LYS A 81 -15.75 -6.69 -7.94
N LYS A 82 -16.85 -6.03 -7.70
CA LYS A 82 -18.10 -6.35 -8.41
C LYS A 82 -18.17 -5.66 -9.76
#